data_c8ca19cb16949567cb9b7de9a15c9f27
#
_entry.id   c8ca19cb16949567cb9b7de9a15c9f27
#
_cell.length_a   1.000
_cell.length_b   1.000
_cell.length_c   1.000
_cell.angle_alpha   90.00
_cell.angle_beta   90.00
_cell.angle_gamma   90.00
#
_symmetry.space_group_name_H-M   'P 1'
#
loop_
_entity.id
_entity.type
_entity.pdbx_description
1 polymer ?
#
loop_
_entity_poly.entity_id
_entity_poly.type
_entity_poly.pdbx_seq_one_letter_code
_entity_poly.pdbx_strand_id
1 'polypeptide(L)'
;MTALVLAGCGGGGGSPGTTFPASAAPSPAAPAPAPTPVPTPPPSSADEIVRSDTVANFCAAPRSGIDPATSQPYLDRQGTTEQEKSWVRSWIDETYLWFDEVPDSIRASQYPTPQAFFDALRTPAVTASGKPKDQFHFIYNTAVWQALSQQGVEAGYGFELAILRAQPPRDIRVAYSDPGTPAALAGIGRGAKILSVDGIDVVNASQVDALNAALFPQTSGQSHSFELQEPGGSIRTVTLVSANTSKVPVQNVRALDTPTGKVGYLQFNDHIATSEAQLIAAINQLKAAGVQDLVLDIRYNGGGLLAIASELAYMVASPSATAGATFERLQFNRKNPFGLTDAETVTPFHATSRGFSTTQGQALPQLGLSRVTVLTGPDTCSASESIINGLRGVDVQVNIIGETTCGKPYGFLPTDNCGTTYFAIQFSGVNNKGFGDYADGMAPTCTVADDFNHALG
;
A
#
# COMPACT_ATOMS: atom_id res chain seq x y z
N MET A 1 19.27 15.42 -9.82
CA MET A 1 18.66 15.94 -8.57
C MET A 1 17.72 14.83 -8.09
N THR A 2 18.19 14.00 -7.16
CA THR A 2 17.41 12.90 -6.62
C THR A 2 16.45 13.50 -5.61
N ALA A 3 15.17 13.53 -5.94
CA ALA A 3 14.13 13.89 -5.00
C ALA A 3 14.13 12.85 -3.87
N LEU A 4 13.93 13.30 -2.63
CA LEU A 4 13.64 12.45 -1.48
C LEU A 4 12.32 11.73 -1.82
N VAL A 5 12.41 10.55 -2.40
CA VAL A 5 11.24 9.69 -2.60
C VAL A 5 11.08 8.93 -1.29
N LEU A 6 10.43 9.58 -0.34
CA LEU A 6 9.90 8.87 0.81
C LEU A 6 8.73 8.05 0.27
N ALA A 7 8.99 6.77 0.07
CA ALA A 7 7.94 5.84 -0.27
C ALA A 7 6.97 5.80 0.92
N GLY A 8 5.89 6.56 0.81
CA GLY A 8 4.73 6.32 1.64
C GLY A 8 4.30 4.88 1.38
N CYS A 9 4.14 4.09 2.42
CA CYS A 9 3.72 2.69 2.34
C CYS A 9 2.34 2.60 1.70
N GLY A 10 2.31 2.53 0.38
CA GLY A 10 1.10 2.23 -0.38
C GLY A 10 0.96 0.72 -0.48
N GLY A 11 0.10 0.16 0.33
CA GLY A 11 -0.09 -1.27 0.44
C GLY A 11 -0.60 -1.95 -0.82
N GLY A 12 -0.27 -3.21 -0.97
CA GLY A 12 -0.56 -4.04 -2.12
C GLY A 12 -1.95 -4.64 -2.17
N GLY A 13 -2.35 -5.07 -3.34
CA GLY A 13 -3.55 -5.85 -3.58
C GLY A 13 -3.34 -7.34 -3.29
N GLY A 14 -4.32 -7.94 -2.62
CA GLY A 14 -4.36 -9.39 -2.43
C GLY A 14 -4.91 -10.09 -3.68
N SER A 15 -4.32 -11.21 -4.04
CA SER A 15 -4.85 -12.09 -5.08
C SER A 15 -6.16 -12.72 -4.65
N PRO A 16 -7.15 -12.90 -5.54
CA PRO A 16 -8.32 -13.71 -5.24
C PRO A 16 -7.89 -15.18 -5.11
N GLY A 17 -8.11 -15.77 -3.95
CA GLY A 17 -7.93 -17.19 -3.73
C GLY A 17 -8.95 -18.00 -4.53
N THR A 18 -8.52 -18.65 -5.58
CA THR A 18 -9.28 -19.73 -6.21
C THR A 18 -9.16 -20.97 -5.34
N THR A 19 -10.24 -21.33 -4.70
CA THR A 19 -10.38 -22.62 -4.02
C THR A 19 -10.53 -23.73 -5.05
N PHE A 20 -9.52 -24.59 -5.17
CA PHE A 20 -9.67 -25.88 -5.87
C PHE A 20 -10.23 -26.92 -4.92
N PRO A 21 -11.13 -27.82 -5.39
CA PRO A 21 -11.67 -28.88 -4.57
C PRO A 21 -10.59 -29.91 -4.22
N ALA A 22 -10.61 -30.38 -2.97
CA ALA A 22 -9.74 -31.44 -2.49
C ALA A 22 -9.92 -32.70 -3.33
N SER A 23 -8.87 -33.12 -4.02
CA SER A 23 -8.83 -34.39 -4.72
C SER A 23 -8.18 -35.45 -3.80
N ALA A 24 -8.75 -36.62 -3.81
CA ALA A 24 -8.35 -37.77 -2.99
C ALA A 24 -6.88 -38.17 -3.23
N ALA A 25 -6.21 -38.59 -2.16
CA ALA A 25 -4.85 -39.05 -2.19
C ALA A 25 -4.69 -40.32 -3.05
N PRO A 26 -3.70 -40.36 -3.96
CA PRO A 26 -3.28 -41.61 -4.61
C PRO A 26 -2.20 -42.32 -3.81
N SER A 27 -2.21 -43.63 -3.86
CA SER A 27 -1.23 -44.57 -3.30
C SER A 27 0.21 -44.28 -3.78
N PRO A 28 1.24 -44.71 -3.00
CA PRO A 28 2.64 -44.40 -3.33
C PRO A 28 3.07 -45.09 -4.63
N ALA A 29 3.48 -44.29 -5.58
CA ALA A 29 4.10 -44.72 -6.82
C ALA A 29 5.62 -44.91 -6.63
N ALA A 30 6.19 -45.84 -7.38
CA ALA A 30 7.61 -46.15 -7.41
C ALA A 30 8.50 -44.93 -7.73
N PRO A 31 9.79 -44.92 -7.31
CA PRO A 31 10.68 -43.78 -7.52
C PRO A 31 10.86 -43.49 -9.01
N ALA A 32 10.56 -42.28 -9.40
CA ALA A 32 10.74 -41.80 -10.75
C ALA A 32 12.24 -41.65 -11.09
N PRO A 33 12.67 -41.85 -12.33
CA PRO A 33 14.02 -41.60 -12.77
C PRO A 33 14.37 -40.10 -12.59
N ALA A 34 15.62 -39.83 -12.26
CA ALA A 34 16.15 -38.48 -12.05
C ALA A 34 15.80 -37.58 -13.25
N PRO A 35 15.38 -36.34 -13.01
CA PRO A 35 15.04 -35.42 -14.09
C PRO A 35 16.27 -35.16 -14.96
N THR A 36 16.13 -35.35 -16.25
CA THR A 36 17.10 -34.88 -17.23
C THR A 36 17.26 -33.35 -17.06
N PRO A 37 18.50 -32.82 -17.11
CA PRO A 37 18.72 -31.39 -17.02
C PRO A 37 17.94 -30.69 -18.14
N VAL A 38 17.05 -29.82 -17.74
CA VAL A 38 16.30 -28.91 -18.67
C VAL A 38 17.36 -28.07 -19.36
N PRO A 39 17.39 -27.99 -20.70
CA PRO A 39 18.34 -27.14 -21.39
C PRO A 39 18.13 -25.69 -20.93
N THR A 40 19.22 -25.05 -20.48
CA THR A 40 19.23 -23.62 -20.19
C THR A 40 18.80 -22.89 -21.46
N PRO A 41 17.73 -22.07 -21.43
CA PRO A 41 17.38 -21.28 -22.62
C PRO A 41 18.60 -20.41 -23.01
N PRO A 42 18.86 -20.20 -24.31
CA PRO A 42 19.91 -19.31 -24.74
C PRO A 42 19.67 -17.92 -24.12
N PRO A 43 20.73 -17.16 -23.84
CA PRO A 43 20.55 -15.80 -23.31
C PRO A 43 19.82 -14.97 -24.36
N SER A 44 18.53 -14.78 -24.16
CA SER A 44 17.77 -13.75 -24.84
C SER A 44 18.39 -12.40 -24.49
N SER A 45 18.53 -11.49 -25.45
CA SER A 45 18.86 -10.10 -25.14
C SER A 45 17.87 -9.60 -24.09
N ALA A 46 18.31 -8.93 -23.03
CA ALA A 46 17.42 -8.43 -21.98
C ALA A 46 16.42 -7.38 -22.49
N ASP A 47 16.60 -6.93 -23.74
CA ASP A 47 15.68 -6.04 -24.44
C ASP A 47 14.64 -6.78 -25.29
N GLU A 48 14.79 -8.10 -25.48
CA GLU A 48 13.81 -8.92 -26.19
C GLU A 48 12.60 -9.18 -25.32
N ILE A 49 11.40 -8.90 -25.86
CA ILE A 49 10.14 -9.19 -25.19
C ILE A 49 9.77 -10.64 -25.47
N VAL A 50 9.79 -11.45 -24.41
CA VAL A 50 9.35 -12.84 -24.41
C VAL A 50 8.19 -13.01 -23.43
N ARG A 51 7.61 -14.19 -23.29
CA ARG A 51 6.68 -14.41 -22.20
C ARG A 51 7.41 -14.36 -20.85
N SER A 52 6.94 -13.53 -19.93
CA SER A 52 7.61 -13.29 -18.64
C SER A 52 7.76 -14.58 -17.80
N ASP A 53 6.76 -15.50 -17.88
CA ASP A 53 6.81 -16.79 -17.20
C ASP A 53 7.97 -17.69 -17.65
N THR A 54 8.45 -17.54 -18.87
CA THR A 54 9.56 -18.34 -19.42
C THR A 54 10.92 -17.94 -18.86
N VAL A 55 11.07 -16.70 -18.39
CA VAL A 55 12.29 -16.13 -17.84
C VAL A 55 12.18 -15.80 -16.34
N ALA A 56 11.05 -16.12 -15.72
CA ALA A 56 10.82 -15.93 -14.29
C ALA A 56 11.71 -16.83 -13.43
N ASN A 57 12.10 -16.31 -12.27
CA ASN A 57 12.90 -17.02 -11.25
C ASN A 57 14.31 -17.42 -11.70
N PHE A 58 14.85 -16.92 -12.81
CA PHE A 58 16.26 -17.04 -13.16
C PHE A 58 17.04 -15.90 -12.51
N CYS A 59 17.66 -16.17 -11.37
CA CYS A 59 18.21 -15.18 -10.45
C CYS A 59 19.73 -15.21 -10.46
N ALA A 60 20.37 -14.04 -10.51
CA ALA A 60 21.83 -13.93 -10.37
C ALA A 60 22.30 -14.41 -8.98
N ALA A 61 21.46 -14.22 -7.96
CA ALA A 61 21.69 -14.69 -6.59
C ALA A 61 20.41 -15.42 -6.10
N PRO A 62 20.22 -16.71 -6.49
CA PRO A 62 19.02 -17.46 -6.14
C PRO A 62 18.94 -17.74 -4.63
N ARG A 63 17.75 -17.53 -4.07
CA ARG A 63 17.42 -17.95 -2.70
C ARG A 63 17.32 -19.47 -2.64
N SER A 64 17.63 -20.06 -1.51
CA SER A 64 17.58 -21.51 -1.27
C SER A 64 16.84 -21.81 0.04
N GLY A 65 16.35 -23.04 0.17
CA GLY A 65 15.59 -23.48 1.34
C GLY A 65 14.09 -23.30 1.16
N ILE A 66 13.38 -23.13 2.28
CA ILE A 66 11.91 -23.00 2.33
C ILE A 66 11.55 -21.53 2.49
N ASP A 67 10.65 -21.06 1.63
CA ASP A 67 10.04 -19.74 1.76
C ASP A 67 9.11 -19.73 3.00
N PRO A 68 9.39 -18.89 3.99
CA PRO A 68 8.60 -18.84 5.22
C PRO A 68 7.15 -18.39 5.01
N ALA A 69 6.87 -17.66 3.93
CA ALA A 69 5.51 -17.18 3.63
C ALA A 69 4.63 -18.29 3.04
N THR A 70 5.21 -19.14 2.20
CA THR A 70 4.45 -20.18 1.48
C THR A 70 4.66 -21.57 2.08
N SER A 71 5.69 -21.77 2.94
CA SER A 71 6.15 -23.07 3.44
C SER A 71 6.56 -24.04 2.31
N GLN A 72 6.92 -23.51 1.13
CA GLN A 72 7.38 -24.27 -0.03
C GLN A 72 8.85 -23.92 -0.35
N PRO A 73 9.57 -24.75 -1.06
CA PRO A 73 10.88 -24.38 -1.59
C PRO A 73 10.81 -23.12 -2.45
N TYR A 74 11.84 -22.25 -2.36
CA TYR A 74 11.96 -21.14 -3.28
C TYR A 74 12.00 -21.65 -4.73
N LEU A 75 11.33 -20.92 -5.63
CA LEU A 75 11.29 -21.24 -7.06
C LEU A 75 12.52 -20.75 -7.81
N ASP A 76 13.42 -20.04 -7.14
CA ASP A 76 14.61 -19.43 -7.71
C ASP A 76 15.52 -20.47 -8.36
N ARG A 77 16.03 -20.16 -9.54
CA ARG A 77 16.98 -20.95 -10.32
C ARG A 77 18.21 -20.11 -10.60
N GLN A 78 19.37 -20.77 -10.75
CA GLN A 78 20.59 -20.05 -11.13
C GLN A 78 20.38 -19.38 -12.49
N GLY A 79 20.59 -18.08 -12.53
CA GLY A 79 20.48 -17.23 -13.69
C GLY A 79 21.52 -16.11 -13.67
N THR A 80 21.20 -15.04 -14.38
CA THR A 80 22.04 -13.85 -14.51
C THR A 80 21.24 -12.58 -14.35
N THR A 81 21.89 -11.45 -14.04
CA THR A 81 21.27 -10.11 -14.00
C THR A 81 20.57 -9.77 -15.32
N GLU A 82 21.08 -10.21 -16.46
CA GLU A 82 20.45 -9.98 -17.76
C GLU A 82 19.13 -10.76 -17.90
N GLN A 83 19.04 -11.97 -17.34
CA GLN A 83 17.79 -12.74 -17.30
C GLN A 83 16.75 -12.10 -16.38
N GLU A 84 17.17 -11.58 -15.22
CA GLU A 84 16.29 -10.81 -14.35
C GLU A 84 15.74 -9.54 -15.06
N LYS A 85 16.59 -8.80 -15.79
CA LYS A 85 16.16 -7.66 -16.60
C LYS A 85 15.22 -8.07 -17.74
N SER A 86 15.49 -9.21 -18.40
CA SER A 86 14.61 -9.77 -19.44
C SER A 86 13.21 -10.05 -18.86
N TRP A 87 13.15 -10.61 -17.64
CA TRP A 87 11.88 -10.80 -16.94
C TRP A 87 11.19 -9.44 -16.69
N VAL A 88 11.89 -8.46 -16.12
CA VAL A 88 11.35 -7.13 -15.84
C VAL A 88 10.76 -6.50 -17.10
N ARG A 89 11.50 -6.52 -18.23
CA ARG A 89 11.04 -5.96 -19.53
C ARG A 89 9.76 -6.64 -20.00
N SER A 90 9.76 -7.97 -19.98
CA SER A 90 8.64 -8.78 -20.47
C SER A 90 7.40 -8.62 -19.58
N TRP A 91 7.58 -8.63 -18.26
CA TRP A 91 6.50 -8.46 -17.30
C TRP A 91 5.86 -7.06 -17.40
N ILE A 92 6.65 -6.00 -17.56
CA ILE A 92 6.14 -4.64 -17.81
C ILE A 92 5.36 -4.58 -19.12
N ASP A 93 5.89 -5.15 -20.20
CA ASP A 93 5.18 -5.18 -21.49
C ASP A 93 3.86 -5.94 -21.40
N GLU A 94 3.80 -7.01 -20.63
CA GLU A 94 2.58 -7.81 -20.47
C GLU A 94 1.55 -7.10 -19.58
N THR A 95 1.96 -6.58 -18.41
CA THR A 95 1.04 -6.27 -17.32
C THR A 95 0.85 -4.78 -17.06
N TYR A 96 1.81 -3.93 -17.39
CA TYR A 96 1.73 -2.50 -17.10
C TYR A 96 0.55 -1.85 -17.84
N LEU A 97 -0.22 -1.02 -17.15
CA LEU A 97 -1.43 -0.42 -17.71
C LEU A 97 -1.12 0.41 -18.96
N TRP A 98 0.01 1.12 -18.97
CA TRP A 98 0.45 1.98 -20.05
C TRP A 98 1.69 1.42 -20.76
N PHE A 99 1.71 0.11 -20.99
CA PHE A 99 2.85 -0.59 -21.58
C PHE A 99 3.28 -0.02 -22.95
N ASP A 100 2.34 0.53 -23.71
CA ASP A 100 2.56 1.14 -25.03
C ASP A 100 3.01 2.61 -24.97
N GLU A 101 3.06 3.20 -23.77
CA GLU A 101 3.65 4.53 -23.53
C GLU A 101 5.12 4.45 -23.05
N VAL A 102 5.63 3.26 -22.76
CA VAL A 102 7.04 3.06 -22.33
C VAL A 102 7.97 3.33 -23.53
N PRO A 103 8.94 4.24 -23.41
CA PRO A 103 9.82 4.59 -24.56
C PRO A 103 10.65 3.40 -25.04
N ASP A 104 10.62 3.14 -26.36
CA ASP A 104 11.43 2.09 -27.00
C ASP A 104 12.94 2.32 -26.91
N SER A 105 13.39 3.54 -26.57
CA SER A 105 14.81 3.88 -26.42
C SER A 105 15.44 3.36 -25.11
N ILE A 106 14.64 2.92 -24.15
CA ILE A 106 15.13 2.38 -22.88
C ILE A 106 15.71 1.00 -23.13
N ARG A 107 17.01 0.80 -22.82
CA ARG A 107 17.75 -0.45 -23.00
C ARG A 107 18.27 -0.98 -21.68
N ALA A 108 18.18 -2.29 -21.45
CA ALA A 108 18.65 -2.95 -20.25
C ALA A 108 20.13 -2.69 -19.94
N SER A 109 20.96 -2.54 -20.97
CA SER A 109 22.38 -2.25 -20.84
C SER A 109 22.72 -0.89 -20.25
N GLN A 110 21.75 0.05 -20.23
CA GLN A 110 21.90 1.39 -19.66
C GLN A 110 21.81 1.41 -18.12
N TYR A 111 21.36 0.32 -17.53
CA TYR A 111 21.06 0.25 -16.09
C TYR A 111 21.86 -0.87 -15.42
N PRO A 112 22.50 -0.61 -14.26
CA PRO A 112 23.36 -1.59 -13.61
C PRO A 112 22.60 -2.76 -12.98
N THR A 113 21.35 -2.54 -12.57
CA THR A 113 20.56 -3.54 -11.83
C THR A 113 19.15 -3.70 -12.46
N PRO A 114 18.46 -4.84 -12.21
CA PRO A 114 17.07 -5.04 -12.60
C PRO A 114 16.14 -3.98 -12.01
N GLN A 115 16.39 -3.55 -10.77
CA GLN A 115 15.60 -2.54 -10.08
C GLN A 115 15.71 -1.17 -10.76
N ALA A 116 16.95 -0.72 -11.07
CA ALA A 116 17.17 0.53 -11.80
C ALA A 116 16.57 0.50 -13.22
N PHE A 117 16.59 -0.67 -13.86
CA PHE A 117 15.94 -0.86 -15.15
C PHE A 117 14.41 -0.79 -15.02
N PHE A 118 13.84 -1.44 -14.00
CA PHE A 118 12.42 -1.37 -13.68
C PHE A 118 11.96 0.08 -13.49
N ASP A 119 12.68 0.85 -12.66
CA ASP A 119 12.34 2.26 -12.38
C ASP A 119 12.26 3.13 -13.62
N ALA A 120 12.99 2.77 -14.69
CA ALA A 120 12.96 3.49 -15.95
C ALA A 120 11.80 3.08 -16.87
N LEU A 121 11.24 1.87 -16.72
CA LEU A 121 10.22 1.30 -17.59
C LEU A 121 8.80 1.80 -17.25
N ARG A 122 8.59 3.10 -17.33
CA ARG A 122 7.30 3.76 -17.05
C ARG A 122 6.94 4.80 -18.10
N THR A 123 5.66 5.16 -18.13
CA THR A 123 5.16 6.23 -19.00
C THR A 123 5.79 7.58 -18.64
N PRO A 124 6.23 8.38 -19.62
CA PRO A 124 6.65 9.77 -19.40
C PRO A 124 5.47 10.76 -19.38
N ALA A 125 4.23 10.29 -19.58
CA ALA A 125 3.05 11.14 -19.64
C ALA A 125 2.77 11.82 -18.29
N VAL A 126 2.00 12.91 -18.34
CA VAL A 126 1.58 13.69 -17.17
C VAL A 126 0.07 13.72 -17.08
N THR A 127 -0.44 13.98 -15.86
CA THR A 127 -1.86 14.23 -15.59
C THR A 127 -2.28 15.62 -16.09
N ALA A 128 -3.56 15.93 -15.98
CA ALA A 128 -4.09 17.25 -16.35
C ALA A 128 -3.43 18.40 -15.56
N SER A 129 -3.01 18.16 -14.32
CA SER A 129 -2.31 19.15 -13.47
C SER A 129 -0.80 19.22 -13.76
N GLY A 130 -0.26 18.38 -14.65
CA GLY A 130 1.15 18.32 -14.99
C GLY A 130 1.99 17.44 -14.07
N LYS A 131 1.41 16.68 -13.15
CA LYS A 131 2.12 15.67 -12.34
C LYS A 131 2.49 14.47 -13.22
N PRO A 132 3.57 13.72 -12.93
CA PRO A 132 3.82 12.43 -13.61
C PRO A 132 2.59 11.53 -13.48
N LYS A 133 2.15 10.93 -14.61
CA LYS A 133 1.01 10.01 -14.64
C LYS A 133 1.29 8.77 -13.78
N ASP A 134 2.51 8.24 -13.85
CA ASP A 134 3.01 7.19 -12.97
C ASP A 134 4.07 7.72 -12.00
N GLN A 135 3.67 7.93 -10.78
CA GLN A 135 4.52 8.25 -9.63
C GLN A 135 4.47 7.14 -8.56
N PHE A 136 3.92 5.95 -8.93
CA PHE A 136 3.62 4.86 -8.02
C PHE A 136 4.37 3.56 -8.35
N HIS A 137 5.43 3.68 -9.14
CA HIS A 137 6.32 2.60 -9.54
C HIS A 137 7.39 2.41 -8.47
N PHE A 138 7.42 1.29 -7.77
CA PHE A 138 8.37 1.03 -6.68
C PHE A 138 8.60 -0.45 -6.45
N ILE A 139 9.58 -0.78 -5.61
CA ILE A 139 9.96 -2.13 -5.23
C ILE A 139 10.08 -2.29 -3.71
N TYR A 140 9.96 -3.52 -3.25
CA TYR A 140 10.32 -3.95 -1.90
C TYR A 140 11.23 -5.18 -1.93
N ASN A 141 12.02 -5.38 -0.87
CA ASN A 141 12.51 -6.72 -0.55
C ASN A 141 11.29 -7.60 -0.23
N THR A 142 11.19 -8.78 -0.84
CA THR A 142 10.01 -9.64 -0.72
C THR A 142 9.70 -10.02 0.73
N ALA A 143 10.72 -10.36 1.54
CA ALA A 143 10.50 -10.75 2.94
C ALA A 143 9.99 -9.57 3.79
N VAL A 144 10.52 -8.36 3.55
CA VAL A 144 10.07 -7.13 4.22
C VAL A 144 8.61 -6.83 3.85
N TRP A 145 8.27 -6.92 2.57
CA TRP A 145 6.91 -6.72 2.09
C TRP A 145 5.91 -7.71 2.70
N GLN A 146 6.27 -8.99 2.73
CA GLN A 146 5.42 -10.03 3.32
C GLN A 146 5.19 -9.81 4.82
N ALA A 147 6.23 -9.44 5.57
CA ALA A 147 6.10 -9.12 7.00
C ALA A 147 5.17 -7.91 7.22
N LEU A 148 5.32 -6.85 6.44
CA LEU A 148 4.49 -5.65 6.53
C LEU A 148 3.04 -5.94 6.15
N SER A 149 2.81 -6.47 4.95
CA SER A 149 1.45 -6.61 4.39
C SER A 149 0.60 -7.66 5.11
N GLN A 150 1.22 -8.75 5.58
CA GLN A 150 0.52 -9.89 6.19
C GLN A 150 0.48 -9.82 7.72
N GLN A 151 1.58 -9.39 8.34
CA GLN A 151 1.73 -9.39 9.80
C GLN A 151 1.68 -7.99 10.40
N GLY A 152 1.75 -6.94 9.58
CA GLY A 152 1.84 -5.56 10.03
C GLY A 152 3.15 -5.24 10.76
N VAL A 153 4.22 -5.98 10.46
CA VAL A 153 5.54 -5.83 11.11
C VAL A 153 6.51 -5.17 10.16
N GLU A 154 7.18 -4.13 10.65
CA GLU A 154 8.27 -3.46 9.93
C GLU A 154 9.42 -3.11 10.86
N ALA A 155 10.63 -3.01 10.32
CA ALA A 155 11.76 -2.45 11.05
C ALA A 155 11.66 -0.93 11.09
N GLY A 156 11.72 -0.34 12.29
CA GLY A 156 11.58 1.10 12.43
C GLY A 156 11.50 1.55 13.87
N TYR A 157 11.06 2.79 14.04
CA TYR A 157 10.86 3.38 15.36
C TYR A 157 9.37 3.40 15.77
N GLY A 158 8.47 3.13 14.81
CA GLY A 158 7.02 3.08 15.03
C GLY A 158 6.38 4.46 15.09
N PHE A 159 6.96 5.47 14.47
CA PHE A 159 6.30 6.73 14.18
C PHE A 159 5.92 6.81 12.69
N GLU A 160 4.81 7.44 12.38
CA GLU A 160 4.44 7.86 11.04
C GLU A 160 4.86 9.31 10.83
N LEU A 161 5.49 9.61 9.68
CA LEU A 161 6.01 10.93 9.36
C LEU A 161 5.13 11.65 8.33
N ALA A 162 4.70 12.84 8.65
CA ALA A 162 4.10 13.77 7.70
C ALA A 162 5.19 14.65 7.09
N ILE A 163 5.31 14.60 5.76
CA ILE A 163 6.30 15.40 5.01
C ILE A 163 5.58 16.61 4.41
N LEU A 164 5.53 17.68 5.20
CA LEU A 164 4.85 18.91 4.78
C LEU A 164 5.62 19.64 3.68
N ARG A 165 6.94 19.44 3.63
CA ARG A 165 7.80 19.95 2.58
C ARG A 165 8.99 19.02 2.37
N ALA A 166 9.07 18.38 1.19
CA ALA A 166 10.13 17.43 0.85
C ALA A 166 11.44 18.11 0.39
N GLN A 167 11.37 19.33 -0.15
CA GLN A 167 12.54 20.10 -0.59
C GLN A 167 13.01 21.09 0.49
N PRO A 168 14.32 21.39 0.58
CA PRO A 168 14.82 22.38 1.51
C PRO A 168 14.22 23.79 1.32
N PRO A 169 13.89 24.45 2.44
CA PRO A 169 13.93 23.98 3.82
C PRO A 169 12.82 22.98 4.10
N ARG A 170 13.17 21.72 4.44
CA ARG A 170 12.19 20.64 4.67
C ARG A 170 11.40 20.87 5.96
N ASP A 171 10.17 20.39 5.97
CA ASP A 171 9.35 20.31 7.18
C ASP A 171 8.81 18.89 7.31
N ILE A 172 9.41 18.14 8.24
CA ILE A 172 9.06 16.73 8.52
C ILE A 172 8.63 16.65 9.97
N ARG A 173 7.41 16.19 10.20
CA ARG A 173 6.81 16.08 11.53
C ARG A 173 6.28 14.68 11.78
N VAL A 174 6.20 14.32 13.06
CA VAL A 174 5.53 13.09 13.47
C VAL A 174 4.03 13.29 13.39
N ALA A 175 3.37 12.48 12.60
CA ALA A 175 1.91 12.44 12.49
C ALA A 175 1.28 11.73 13.69
N TYR A 176 1.82 10.57 14.03
CA TYR A 176 1.50 9.80 15.23
C TYR A 176 2.63 8.79 15.52
N SER A 177 2.59 8.16 16.69
CA SER A 177 3.45 7.02 17.03
C SER A 177 2.57 5.84 17.45
N ASP A 178 2.87 4.65 16.93
CA ASP A 178 2.16 3.43 17.31
C ASP A 178 2.45 3.06 18.77
N PRO A 179 1.45 2.60 19.51
CA PRO A 179 1.61 2.25 20.94
C PRO A 179 2.68 1.18 21.16
N GLY A 180 3.49 1.37 22.20
CA GLY A 180 4.51 0.40 22.62
C GLY A 180 5.78 0.35 21.76
N THR A 181 5.91 1.22 20.78
CA THR A 181 7.08 1.32 19.90
C THR A 181 8.20 2.18 20.49
N PRO A 182 9.44 2.10 19.98
CA PRO A 182 10.54 2.93 20.45
C PRO A 182 10.23 4.43 20.50
N ALA A 183 9.54 4.95 19.48
CA ALA A 183 9.15 6.38 19.45
C ALA A 183 8.12 6.71 20.53
N ALA A 184 7.08 5.89 20.68
CA ALA A 184 6.06 6.11 21.70
C ALA A 184 6.64 6.00 23.12
N LEU A 185 7.53 5.04 23.38
CA LEU A 185 8.22 4.88 24.68
C LEU A 185 9.16 6.03 24.98
N ALA A 186 9.75 6.66 23.95
CA ALA A 186 10.56 7.87 24.07
C ALA A 186 9.71 9.15 24.18
N GLY A 187 8.38 9.04 24.22
CA GLY A 187 7.46 10.17 24.31
C GLY A 187 7.44 11.05 23.06
N ILE A 188 7.79 10.51 21.89
CA ILE A 188 7.70 11.23 20.62
C ILE A 188 6.25 11.15 20.14
N GLY A 189 5.60 12.28 20.11
CA GLY A 189 4.18 12.38 19.74
C GLY A 189 3.94 13.26 18.53
N ARG A 190 2.66 13.39 18.20
CA ARG A 190 2.18 14.22 17.10
C ARG A 190 2.72 15.65 17.18
N GLY A 191 3.14 16.16 16.03
CA GLY A 191 3.63 17.52 15.85
C GLY A 191 5.12 17.72 16.16
N ALA A 192 5.79 16.74 16.77
CA ALA A 192 7.24 16.80 16.94
C ALA A 192 7.92 16.94 15.57
N LYS A 193 8.68 18.03 15.37
CA LYS A 193 9.41 18.30 14.14
C LYS A 193 10.81 17.72 14.24
N ILE A 194 11.25 17.00 13.22
CA ILE A 194 12.62 16.46 13.16
C ILE A 194 13.55 17.54 12.63
N LEU A 195 14.52 17.98 13.46
CA LEU A 195 15.49 18.99 13.11
C LEU A 195 16.78 18.38 12.55
N SER A 196 17.31 17.37 13.22
CA SER A 196 18.50 16.64 12.76
C SER A 196 18.43 15.17 13.14
N VAL A 197 19.17 14.33 12.38
CA VAL A 197 19.42 12.93 12.69
C VAL A 197 20.91 12.68 12.57
N ASP A 198 21.54 12.13 13.64
CA ASP A 198 22.99 11.90 13.74
C ASP A 198 23.83 13.16 13.41
N GLY A 199 23.30 14.34 13.78
CA GLY A 199 23.92 15.63 13.49
C GLY A 199 23.75 16.13 12.05
N ILE A 200 23.07 15.37 11.17
CA ILE A 200 22.73 15.81 9.82
C ILE A 200 21.46 16.66 9.90
N ASP A 201 21.54 17.92 9.46
CA ASP A 201 20.39 18.85 9.39
C ASP A 201 19.33 18.32 8.42
N VAL A 202 18.19 17.85 8.96
CA VAL A 202 17.06 17.35 8.15
C VAL A 202 16.46 18.46 7.30
N VAL A 203 16.50 19.71 7.79
CA VAL A 203 15.83 20.85 7.14
C VAL A 203 16.53 21.24 5.84
N ASN A 204 17.88 21.31 5.83
CA ASN A 204 18.61 21.91 4.71
C ASN A 204 19.65 21.00 4.05
N ALA A 205 20.08 19.91 4.70
CA ALA A 205 21.16 19.07 4.19
C ALA A 205 20.86 18.44 2.81
N SER A 206 21.92 18.22 2.05
CA SER A 206 21.87 17.53 0.75
C SER A 206 22.11 16.01 0.83
N GLN A 207 22.45 15.50 2.03
CA GLN A 207 22.74 14.07 2.28
C GLN A 207 21.46 13.23 2.37
N VAL A 208 20.69 13.19 1.27
CA VAL A 208 19.35 12.56 1.23
C VAL A 208 19.41 11.07 1.57
N ASP A 209 20.39 10.36 1.03
CA ASP A 209 20.53 8.90 1.25
C ASP A 209 20.82 8.57 2.72
N ALA A 210 21.67 9.35 3.38
CA ALA A 210 21.97 9.19 4.80
C ALA A 210 20.73 9.52 5.67
N LEU A 211 19.98 10.57 5.32
CA LEU A 211 18.74 10.91 6.01
C LEU A 211 17.70 9.80 5.84
N ASN A 212 17.53 9.27 4.65
CA ASN A 212 16.59 8.16 4.40
C ASN A 212 16.98 6.91 5.18
N ALA A 213 18.26 6.53 5.17
CA ALA A 213 18.73 5.36 5.89
C ALA A 213 18.50 5.49 7.41
N ALA A 214 18.64 6.69 7.97
CA ALA A 214 18.46 6.93 9.40
C ALA A 214 16.98 7.09 9.79
N LEU A 215 16.15 7.72 8.95
CA LEU A 215 14.71 7.90 9.20
C LEU A 215 13.92 6.61 8.98
N PHE A 216 14.33 5.76 8.01
CA PHE A 216 13.64 4.54 7.59
C PHE A 216 14.60 3.35 7.61
N PRO A 217 15.05 2.91 8.80
CA PRO A 217 15.97 1.76 8.91
C PRO A 217 15.32 0.48 8.38
N GLN A 218 16.07 -0.26 7.56
CA GLN A 218 15.58 -1.49 6.95
C GLN A 218 15.74 -2.72 7.85
N THR A 219 16.46 -2.58 8.96
CA THR A 219 16.72 -3.65 9.94
C THR A 219 16.57 -3.13 11.36
N SER A 220 16.18 -4.01 12.28
CA SER A 220 16.15 -3.70 13.71
C SER A 220 17.58 -3.61 14.29
N GLY A 221 17.70 -2.87 15.42
CA GLY A 221 18.94 -2.72 16.17
C GLY A 221 19.83 -1.55 15.71
N GLN A 222 19.42 -0.76 14.72
CA GLN A 222 20.15 0.45 14.31
C GLN A 222 19.85 1.59 15.30
N SER A 223 20.90 2.26 15.78
CA SER A 223 20.81 3.33 16.78
C SER A 223 21.09 4.67 16.13
N HIS A 224 20.14 5.59 16.22
CA HIS A 224 20.27 6.95 15.67
C HIS A 224 19.84 7.99 16.70
N SER A 225 20.50 9.16 16.67
CA SER A 225 20.22 10.29 17.55
C SER A 225 19.39 11.34 16.81
N PHE A 226 18.21 11.66 17.36
CA PHE A 226 17.26 12.62 16.80
C PHE A 226 17.24 13.89 17.64
N GLU A 227 17.39 15.03 17.01
CA GLU A 227 17.05 16.32 17.59
C GLU A 227 15.64 16.70 17.13
N LEU A 228 14.74 16.91 18.09
CA LEU A 228 13.33 17.14 17.87
C LEU A 228 12.90 18.47 18.46
N GLN A 229 12.05 19.21 17.75
CA GLN A 229 11.31 20.34 18.29
C GLN A 229 9.88 19.92 18.59
N GLU A 230 9.50 19.94 19.85
CA GLU A 230 8.14 19.66 20.30
C GLU A 230 7.16 20.76 19.87
N PRO A 231 5.83 20.50 19.81
CA PRO A 231 4.82 21.51 19.45
C PRO A 231 4.90 22.79 20.30
N GLY A 232 5.30 22.67 21.58
CA GLY A 232 5.52 23.81 22.49
C GLY A 232 6.81 24.59 22.24
N GLY A 233 7.61 24.21 21.21
CA GLY A 233 8.85 24.90 20.80
C GLY A 233 10.12 24.45 21.55
N SER A 234 10.02 23.63 22.60
CA SER A 234 11.20 23.06 23.27
C SER A 234 11.94 22.08 22.36
N ILE A 235 13.27 22.10 22.44
CA ILE A 235 14.13 21.21 21.68
C ILE A 235 14.71 20.16 22.62
N ARG A 236 14.73 18.90 22.18
CA ARG A 236 15.39 17.81 22.89
C ARG A 236 16.07 16.86 21.94
N THR A 237 17.08 16.18 22.44
CA THR A 237 17.73 15.08 21.74
C THR A 237 17.29 13.75 22.35
N VAL A 238 17.01 12.77 21.50
CA VAL A 238 16.64 11.41 21.92
C VAL A 238 17.37 10.40 21.02
N THR A 239 17.90 9.35 21.62
CA THR A 239 18.45 8.24 20.88
C THR A 239 17.38 7.15 20.75
N LEU A 240 17.07 6.76 19.52
CA LEU A 240 16.16 5.66 19.22
C LEU A 240 16.96 4.47 18.68
N VAL A 241 16.55 3.29 19.10
CA VAL A 241 17.03 2.03 18.50
C VAL A 241 15.87 1.44 17.71
N SER A 242 16.08 1.20 16.41
CA SER A 242 15.06 0.58 15.58
C SER A 242 14.73 -0.82 16.08
N ALA A 243 13.46 -1.19 15.99
CA ALA A 243 12.95 -2.50 16.38
C ALA A 243 12.00 -3.03 15.29
N ASN A 244 11.69 -4.33 15.36
CA ASN A 244 10.54 -4.81 14.62
C ASN A 244 9.29 -4.30 15.35
N THR A 245 8.61 -3.35 14.76
CA THR A 245 7.42 -2.70 15.32
C THR A 245 6.17 -3.27 14.65
N SER A 246 5.08 -3.40 15.43
CA SER A 246 3.79 -3.80 14.89
C SER A 246 2.94 -2.55 14.67
N LYS A 247 2.46 -2.40 13.44
CA LYS A 247 1.49 -1.34 13.11
C LYS A 247 0.15 -1.60 13.79
N VAL A 248 -0.49 -0.53 14.24
CA VAL A 248 -1.86 -0.54 14.77
C VAL A 248 -2.75 0.26 13.82
N PRO A 249 -3.28 -0.38 12.75
CA PRO A 249 -3.97 0.33 11.67
C PRO A 249 -5.28 1.01 12.09
N VAL A 250 -5.94 0.55 13.15
CA VAL A 250 -7.20 1.13 13.63
C VAL A 250 -7.00 1.71 15.02
N GLN A 251 -7.19 3.02 15.15
CA GLN A 251 -6.94 3.73 16.40
C GLN A 251 -8.10 4.70 16.73
N ASN A 252 -8.11 5.21 17.95
CA ASN A 252 -8.98 6.30 18.40
C ASN A 252 -10.48 6.09 18.13
N VAL A 253 -10.98 4.86 18.25
CA VAL A 253 -12.41 4.55 18.05
C VAL A 253 -13.23 5.15 19.16
N ARG A 254 -14.15 6.08 18.86
CA ARG A 254 -14.97 6.82 19.84
C ARG A 254 -16.39 7.04 19.35
N ALA A 255 -17.33 7.09 20.27
CA ALA A 255 -18.67 7.61 20.03
C ALA A 255 -18.82 8.93 20.81
N LEU A 256 -19.16 10.01 20.13
CA LEU A 256 -19.26 11.36 20.65
C LEU A 256 -20.72 11.80 20.66
N ASP A 257 -21.20 12.28 21.80
CA ASP A 257 -22.52 12.90 21.89
C ASP A 257 -22.45 14.33 21.34
N THR A 258 -23.30 14.64 20.35
CA THR A 258 -23.38 15.96 19.73
C THR A 258 -24.84 16.46 19.77
N PRO A 259 -25.09 17.76 19.58
CA PRO A 259 -26.45 18.29 19.50
C PRO A 259 -27.31 17.66 18.39
N THR A 260 -26.70 17.06 17.37
CA THR A 260 -27.36 16.44 16.21
C THR A 260 -27.43 14.91 16.30
N GLY A 261 -26.99 14.32 17.39
CA GLY A 261 -26.97 12.87 17.61
C GLY A 261 -25.57 12.34 17.90
N LYS A 262 -25.45 11.02 18.01
CA LYS A 262 -24.16 10.37 18.26
C LYS A 262 -23.35 10.24 16.97
N VAL A 263 -22.12 10.73 17.03
CA VAL A 263 -21.16 10.66 15.92
C VAL A 263 -20.05 9.68 16.30
N GLY A 264 -19.79 8.68 15.44
CA GLY A 264 -18.63 7.82 15.54
C GLY A 264 -17.40 8.55 15.01
N TYR A 265 -16.25 8.32 15.65
CA TYR A 265 -14.94 8.66 15.11
C TYR A 265 -14.11 7.38 15.00
N LEU A 266 -13.45 7.21 13.88
CA LEU A 266 -12.60 6.05 13.56
C LEU A 266 -11.38 6.55 12.79
N GLN A 267 -10.19 6.40 13.38
CA GLN A 267 -8.92 6.61 12.68
C GLN A 267 -8.48 5.28 12.06
N PHE A 268 -8.23 5.30 10.75
CA PHE A 268 -7.80 4.14 9.97
C PHE A 268 -6.55 4.47 9.16
N ASN A 269 -5.42 3.88 9.53
CA ASN A 269 -4.09 4.28 9.08
C ASN A 269 -3.50 3.41 7.96
N ASP A 270 -3.96 2.15 7.79
CA ASP A 270 -3.33 1.25 6.82
C ASP A 270 -4.25 0.08 6.42
N HIS A 271 -4.25 -0.32 5.14
CA HIS A 271 -5.05 -1.43 4.60
C HIS A 271 -4.24 -2.73 4.54
N ILE A 272 -3.62 -3.13 5.64
CA ILE A 272 -2.89 -4.40 5.78
C ILE A 272 -3.78 -5.53 6.32
N ALA A 273 -3.33 -6.77 6.24
CA ALA A 273 -4.13 -7.94 6.64
C ALA A 273 -4.70 -7.85 8.07
N THR A 274 -3.90 -7.33 9.02
CA THR A 274 -4.31 -7.15 10.41
C THR A 274 -5.45 -6.15 10.63
N SER A 275 -5.75 -5.31 9.64
CA SER A 275 -6.82 -4.30 9.69
C SER A 275 -8.22 -4.91 9.74
N GLU A 276 -8.44 -6.07 9.08
CA GLU A 276 -9.77 -6.69 8.96
C GLU A 276 -10.43 -6.89 10.33
N ALA A 277 -9.79 -7.61 11.23
CA ALA A 277 -10.35 -7.87 12.57
C ALA A 277 -10.53 -6.59 13.38
N GLN A 278 -9.60 -5.63 13.26
CA GLN A 278 -9.65 -4.37 13.99
C GLN A 278 -10.81 -3.48 13.49
N LEU A 279 -11.04 -3.40 12.18
CA LEU A 279 -12.17 -2.66 11.60
C LEU A 279 -13.50 -3.28 12.01
N ILE A 280 -13.63 -4.62 11.95
CA ILE A 280 -14.84 -5.31 12.39
C ILE A 280 -15.13 -5.01 13.88
N ALA A 281 -14.12 -5.04 14.73
CA ALA A 281 -14.27 -4.71 16.15
C ALA A 281 -14.69 -3.24 16.35
N ALA A 282 -14.05 -2.31 15.64
CA ALA A 282 -14.35 -0.88 15.69
C ALA A 282 -15.80 -0.58 15.26
N ILE A 283 -16.25 -1.15 14.14
CA ILE A 283 -17.61 -0.95 13.64
C ILE A 283 -18.64 -1.58 14.59
N ASN A 284 -18.37 -2.74 15.18
CA ASN A 284 -19.23 -3.32 16.20
C ASN A 284 -19.34 -2.42 17.45
N GLN A 285 -18.24 -1.83 17.90
CA GLN A 285 -18.23 -0.87 19.01
C GLN A 285 -19.09 0.36 18.70
N LEU A 286 -18.91 0.97 17.51
CA LEU A 286 -19.68 2.14 17.08
C LEU A 286 -21.17 1.80 16.90
N LYS A 287 -21.49 0.64 16.34
CA LYS A 287 -22.86 0.14 16.19
C LYS A 287 -23.53 -0.06 17.55
N ALA A 288 -22.85 -0.69 18.51
CA ALA A 288 -23.36 -0.87 19.86
C ALA A 288 -23.59 0.46 20.59
N ALA A 289 -22.78 1.49 20.30
CA ALA A 289 -22.97 2.84 20.82
C ALA A 289 -24.15 3.57 20.18
N GLY A 290 -24.71 3.07 19.08
CA GLY A 290 -25.84 3.65 18.38
C GLY A 290 -25.48 4.94 17.62
N VAL A 291 -24.29 4.98 16.97
CA VAL A 291 -23.88 6.13 16.18
C VAL A 291 -24.79 6.32 14.96
N GLN A 292 -25.07 7.57 14.64
CA GLN A 292 -25.96 7.98 13.54
C GLN A 292 -25.19 8.67 12.41
N ASP A 293 -23.92 8.95 12.64
CA ASP A 293 -22.99 9.55 11.69
C ASP A 293 -21.56 9.05 11.96
N LEU A 294 -20.67 9.20 11.00
CA LEU A 294 -19.27 8.74 11.11
C LEU A 294 -18.31 9.81 10.61
N VAL A 295 -17.26 10.06 11.38
CA VAL A 295 -16.02 10.71 10.93
C VAL A 295 -14.98 9.60 10.74
N LEU A 296 -14.60 9.35 9.51
CA LEU A 296 -13.54 8.41 9.12
C LEU A 296 -12.27 9.20 8.85
N ASP A 297 -11.26 9.03 9.69
CA ASP A 297 -9.97 9.72 9.56
C ASP A 297 -8.96 8.81 8.85
N ILE A 298 -8.65 9.14 7.61
CA ILE A 298 -7.70 8.44 6.74
C ILE A 298 -6.62 9.38 6.21
N ARG A 299 -6.31 10.46 6.95
CA ARG A 299 -5.35 11.50 6.52
C ARG A 299 -3.98 10.95 6.17
N TYR A 300 -3.51 9.91 6.85
CA TYR A 300 -2.20 9.29 6.66
C TYR A 300 -2.29 7.87 6.09
N ASN A 301 -3.41 7.51 5.49
CA ASN A 301 -3.63 6.17 4.97
C ASN A 301 -3.30 6.09 3.48
N GLY A 302 -2.13 5.55 3.15
CA GLY A 302 -1.64 5.37 1.78
C GLY A 302 -2.38 4.32 0.95
N GLY A 303 -3.39 3.65 1.51
CA GLY A 303 -4.12 2.56 0.87
C GLY A 303 -3.60 1.19 1.28
N GLY A 304 -3.77 0.21 0.40
CA GLY A 304 -3.38 -1.18 0.62
C GLY A 304 -4.35 -2.17 0.00
N LEU A 305 -4.75 -3.17 0.75
CA LEU A 305 -5.67 -4.22 0.29
C LEU A 305 -7.03 -3.64 -0.10
N LEU A 306 -7.36 -3.67 -1.40
CA LEU A 306 -8.64 -3.20 -1.93
C LEU A 306 -9.84 -3.93 -1.31
N ALA A 307 -9.67 -5.20 -0.97
CA ALA A 307 -10.71 -5.98 -0.30
C ALA A 307 -11.06 -5.42 1.09
N ILE A 308 -10.07 -4.93 1.85
CA ILE A 308 -10.28 -4.24 3.15
C ILE A 308 -11.06 -2.94 2.94
N ALA A 309 -10.75 -2.17 1.90
CA ALA A 309 -11.50 -0.96 1.55
C ALA A 309 -12.97 -1.28 1.24
N SER A 310 -13.21 -2.35 0.47
CA SER A 310 -14.56 -2.84 0.15
C SER A 310 -15.33 -3.29 1.40
N GLU A 311 -14.70 -4.03 2.31
CA GLU A 311 -15.29 -4.44 3.59
C GLU A 311 -15.68 -3.23 4.45
N LEU A 312 -14.77 -2.24 4.56
CA LEU A 312 -15.06 -1.03 5.33
C LEU A 312 -16.20 -0.22 4.70
N ALA A 313 -16.19 -0.03 3.38
CA ALA A 313 -17.26 0.66 2.68
C ALA A 313 -18.63 -0.06 2.85
N TYR A 314 -18.63 -1.40 2.81
CA TYR A 314 -19.82 -2.20 3.13
C TYR A 314 -20.28 -1.94 4.58
N MET A 315 -19.36 -1.96 5.53
CA MET A 315 -19.69 -1.78 6.95
C MET A 315 -20.21 -0.36 7.27
N VAL A 316 -19.84 0.64 6.50
CA VAL A 316 -20.34 2.03 6.63
C VAL A 316 -21.73 2.19 6.04
N ALA A 317 -21.94 1.73 4.82
CA ALA A 317 -23.15 1.97 4.04
C ALA A 317 -24.36 1.14 4.50
N SER A 318 -25.55 1.47 3.98
CA SER A 318 -26.76 0.70 4.26
C SER A 318 -26.81 -0.60 3.45
N PRO A 319 -27.53 -1.63 3.93
CA PRO A 319 -27.74 -2.88 3.18
C PRO A 319 -28.34 -2.65 1.80
N SER A 320 -29.28 -1.72 1.68
CA SER A 320 -29.94 -1.41 0.41
C SER A 320 -29.03 -0.72 -0.60
N ALA A 321 -28.07 0.06 -0.15
CA ALA A 321 -27.10 0.74 -1.02
C ALA A 321 -26.07 -0.25 -1.61
N THR A 322 -25.66 -1.25 -0.83
CA THR A 322 -24.58 -2.18 -1.21
C THR A 322 -25.06 -3.46 -1.89
N ALA A 323 -26.36 -3.78 -1.82
CA ALA A 323 -26.92 -5.04 -2.34
C ALA A 323 -26.74 -5.13 -3.87
N GLY A 324 -25.90 -6.06 -4.31
CA GLY A 324 -25.61 -6.29 -5.74
C GLY A 324 -24.84 -5.18 -6.43
N ALA A 325 -24.36 -4.18 -5.67
CA ALA A 325 -23.59 -3.06 -6.21
C ALA A 325 -22.10 -3.41 -6.37
N THR A 326 -21.48 -2.75 -7.33
CA THR A 326 -20.03 -2.81 -7.56
C THR A 326 -19.33 -1.82 -6.64
N PHE A 327 -18.37 -2.29 -5.83
CA PHE A 327 -17.47 -1.39 -5.10
C PHE A 327 -16.48 -0.75 -6.06
N GLU A 328 -15.78 -1.58 -6.83
CA GLU A 328 -14.86 -1.14 -7.87
C GLU A 328 -14.79 -2.16 -9.01
N ARG A 329 -14.76 -1.69 -10.26
CA ARG A 329 -14.45 -2.50 -11.43
C ARG A 329 -13.05 -2.16 -11.90
N LEU A 330 -12.21 -3.20 -12.03
CA LEU A 330 -10.82 -3.09 -12.47
C LEU A 330 -10.77 -3.04 -14.01
N GLN A 331 -9.99 -2.14 -14.56
CA GLN A 331 -9.78 -1.96 -15.99
C GLN A 331 -8.29 -2.16 -16.30
N PHE A 332 -7.96 -3.32 -16.85
CA PHE A 332 -6.59 -3.68 -17.24
C PHE A 332 -6.23 -3.15 -18.64
N ASN A 333 -4.97 -3.30 -19.02
CA ASN A 333 -4.52 -2.98 -20.37
C ASN A 333 -5.18 -3.91 -21.41
N ARG A 334 -5.11 -3.55 -22.71
CA ARG A 334 -5.77 -4.27 -23.80
C ARG A 334 -5.29 -5.70 -24.04
N LYS A 335 -4.17 -6.10 -23.43
CA LYS A 335 -3.66 -7.49 -23.52
C LYS A 335 -4.39 -8.46 -22.61
N ASN A 336 -5.19 -7.96 -21.67
CA ASN A 336 -5.85 -8.74 -20.61
C ASN A 336 -4.88 -9.73 -19.94
N PRO A 337 -3.82 -9.24 -19.29
CA PRO A 337 -2.66 -10.04 -18.88
C PRO A 337 -3.01 -11.19 -17.93
N PHE A 338 -4.14 -11.08 -17.24
CA PHE A 338 -4.60 -12.07 -16.27
C PHE A 338 -5.71 -12.98 -16.81
N GLY A 339 -6.13 -12.80 -18.08
CA GLY A 339 -7.17 -13.60 -18.70
C GLY A 339 -8.54 -13.50 -18.04
N LEU A 340 -8.82 -12.41 -17.32
CA LEU A 340 -10.05 -12.22 -16.55
C LEU A 340 -11.24 -11.92 -17.48
N THR A 341 -12.38 -12.48 -17.12
CA THR A 341 -13.67 -12.09 -17.69
C THR A 341 -14.18 -10.78 -17.07
N ASP A 342 -15.14 -10.12 -17.72
CA ASP A 342 -15.74 -8.88 -17.19
C ASP A 342 -16.31 -9.05 -15.78
N ALA A 343 -16.85 -10.23 -15.46
CA ALA A 343 -17.37 -10.52 -14.13
C ALA A 343 -16.27 -10.64 -13.07
N GLU A 344 -15.12 -11.18 -13.43
CA GLU A 344 -13.98 -11.36 -12.52
C GLU A 344 -13.22 -10.03 -12.26
N THR A 345 -13.41 -9.00 -13.10
CA THR A 345 -12.88 -7.66 -12.84
C THR A 345 -13.69 -6.88 -11.80
N VAL A 346 -14.85 -7.37 -11.38
CA VAL A 346 -15.71 -6.69 -10.41
C VAL A 346 -15.34 -7.06 -8.99
N THR A 347 -14.96 -6.08 -8.21
CA THR A 347 -14.91 -6.15 -6.75
C THR A 347 -16.28 -5.72 -6.20
N PRO A 348 -17.07 -6.62 -5.59
CA PRO A 348 -18.34 -6.25 -4.96
C PRO A 348 -18.08 -5.51 -3.64
N PHE A 349 -19.11 -4.93 -3.03
CA PHE A 349 -19.09 -4.63 -1.60
C PHE A 349 -19.06 -5.95 -0.82
N HIS A 350 -17.97 -6.27 -0.16
CA HIS A 350 -17.82 -7.53 0.57
C HIS A 350 -18.69 -7.54 1.82
N ALA A 351 -19.71 -8.39 1.81
CA ALA A 351 -20.64 -8.56 2.94
C ALA A 351 -20.11 -9.53 4.01
N THR A 352 -19.03 -10.24 3.71
CA THR A 352 -18.39 -11.22 4.60
C THR A 352 -16.88 -10.99 4.64
N SER A 353 -16.28 -11.32 5.78
CA SER A 353 -14.83 -11.27 5.96
C SER A 353 -14.07 -12.10 4.93
N ARG A 354 -12.94 -11.59 4.47
CA ARG A 354 -12.08 -12.24 3.49
C ARG A 354 -11.10 -13.25 4.11
N GLY A 355 -10.92 -13.19 5.43
CA GLY A 355 -10.07 -14.12 6.15
C GLY A 355 -8.62 -13.66 6.26
N PHE A 356 -8.36 -12.38 6.18
CA PHE A 356 -6.99 -11.82 6.36
C PHE A 356 -6.50 -11.93 7.80
N SER A 357 -7.35 -11.57 8.76
CA SER A 357 -7.04 -11.65 10.20
C SER A 357 -8.20 -12.13 11.06
N THR A 358 -9.25 -12.63 10.44
CA THR A 358 -10.37 -13.30 11.10
C THR A 358 -10.83 -14.50 10.30
N THR A 359 -11.79 -15.28 10.79
CA THR A 359 -12.33 -16.42 10.05
C THR A 359 -13.04 -15.93 8.77
N GLN A 360 -12.67 -16.50 7.62
CA GLN A 360 -13.29 -16.18 6.33
C GLN A 360 -14.80 -16.50 6.33
N GLY A 361 -15.57 -15.65 5.67
CA GLY A 361 -17.00 -15.88 5.43
C GLY A 361 -17.93 -15.45 6.58
N GLN A 362 -17.43 -14.82 7.62
CA GLN A 362 -18.25 -14.24 8.69
C GLN A 362 -18.99 -13.00 8.18
N ALA A 363 -20.29 -12.88 8.50
CA ALA A 363 -21.06 -11.70 8.14
C ALA A 363 -20.51 -10.44 8.80
N LEU A 364 -20.31 -9.39 8.00
CA LEU A 364 -19.81 -8.11 8.48
C LEU A 364 -20.93 -7.26 9.07
N PRO A 365 -20.65 -6.50 10.16
CA PRO A 365 -21.61 -5.53 10.71
C PRO A 365 -21.79 -4.35 9.75
N GLN A 366 -22.97 -3.71 9.78
CA GLN A 366 -23.21 -2.45 9.07
C GLN A 366 -23.72 -1.36 10.02
N LEU A 367 -23.23 -0.13 9.84
CA LEU A 367 -23.75 1.07 10.51
C LEU A 367 -25.02 1.56 9.82
N GLY A 368 -25.19 1.29 8.54
CA GLY A 368 -26.38 1.66 7.78
C GLY A 368 -26.48 3.15 7.45
N LEU A 369 -25.34 3.82 7.29
CA LEU A 369 -25.26 5.25 7.09
C LEU A 369 -25.54 5.66 5.63
N SER A 370 -26.23 6.79 5.44
CA SER A 370 -26.43 7.43 4.14
C SER A 370 -25.44 8.57 3.87
N ARG A 371 -24.65 8.94 4.87
CA ARG A 371 -23.58 9.94 4.75
C ARG A 371 -22.40 9.57 5.65
N VAL A 372 -21.21 10.05 5.28
CA VAL A 372 -19.97 9.92 6.05
C VAL A 372 -19.14 11.18 5.85
N THR A 373 -18.45 11.63 6.89
CA THR A 373 -17.40 12.65 6.80
C THR A 373 -16.06 11.97 6.79
N VAL A 374 -15.22 12.25 5.80
CA VAL A 374 -13.89 11.66 5.65
C VAL A 374 -12.85 12.77 5.83
N LEU A 375 -11.93 12.57 6.76
CA LEU A 375 -10.76 13.45 6.92
C LEU A 375 -9.65 12.95 6.01
N THR A 376 -9.16 13.83 5.13
CA THR A 376 -8.14 13.50 4.13
C THR A 376 -6.93 14.40 4.20
N GLY A 377 -5.80 13.90 3.70
CA GLY A 377 -4.57 14.62 3.47
C GLY A 377 -3.94 14.20 2.14
N PRO A 378 -2.76 14.77 1.79
CA PRO A 378 -2.00 14.38 0.59
C PRO A 378 -1.60 12.90 0.58
N ASP A 379 -1.48 12.29 1.77
CA ASP A 379 -1.13 10.88 1.95
C ASP A 379 -2.34 9.94 1.88
N THR A 380 -3.58 10.48 1.80
CA THR A 380 -4.78 9.68 1.54
C THR A 380 -4.75 9.19 0.10
N CYS A 381 -4.53 7.88 -0.11
CA CYS A 381 -4.16 7.37 -1.43
C CYS A 381 -4.81 6.00 -1.75
N SER A 382 -4.99 5.69 -3.05
CA SER A 382 -5.29 4.33 -3.54
C SER A 382 -6.57 3.74 -2.90
N ALA A 383 -6.49 2.60 -2.19
CA ALA A 383 -7.63 1.95 -1.53
C ALA A 383 -8.41 2.89 -0.58
N SER A 384 -7.75 3.90 0.02
CA SER A 384 -8.41 4.94 0.81
C SER A 384 -9.28 5.85 -0.07
N GLU A 385 -8.81 6.20 -1.27
CA GLU A 385 -9.61 6.94 -2.25
C GLU A 385 -10.73 6.06 -2.82
N SER A 386 -10.48 4.74 -2.99
CA SER A 386 -11.51 3.79 -3.43
C SER A 386 -12.67 3.68 -2.43
N ILE A 387 -12.45 3.83 -1.11
CA ILE A 387 -13.55 3.94 -0.12
C ILE A 387 -14.45 5.13 -0.47
N ILE A 388 -13.88 6.31 -0.69
CA ILE A 388 -14.63 7.53 -1.03
C ILE A 388 -15.38 7.33 -2.34
N ASN A 389 -14.68 6.82 -3.36
CA ASN A 389 -15.23 6.61 -4.70
C ASN A 389 -16.34 5.56 -4.71
N GLY A 390 -16.14 4.42 -4.06
CA GLY A 390 -17.12 3.33 -3.95
C GLY A 390 -18.39 3.76 -3.23
N LEU A 391 -18.27 4.47 -2.11
CA LEU A 391 -19.41 5.00 -1.36
C LEU A 391 -20.22 6.02 -2.19
N ARG A 392 -19.56 6.93 -2.91
CA ARG A 392 -20.22 7.85 -3.85
C ARG A 392 -20.90 7.10 -5.00
N GLY A 393 -20.34 5.97 -5.41
CA GLY A 393 -20.90 5.08 -6.43
C GLY A 393 -22.28 4.51 -6.08
N VAL A 394 -22.60 4.42 -4.79
CA VAL A 394 -23.87 3.90 -4.26
C VAL A 394 -24.69 4.95 -3.50
N ASP A 395 -24.52 6.22 -3.86
CA ASP A 395 -25.29 7.36 -3.36
C ASP A 395 -25.13 7.65 -1.85
N VAL A 396 -24.07 7.15 -1.22
CA VAL A 396 -23.69 7.63 0.11
C VAL A 396 -23.07 9.01 -0.04
N GLN A 397 -23.58 9.99 0.70
CA GLN A 397 -23.03 11.34 0.72
C GLN A 397 -21.67 11.33 1.43
N VAL A 398 -20.58 11.55 0.70
CA VAL A 398 -19.22 11.64 1.27
C VAL A 398 -18.79 13.09 1.31
N ASN A 399 -18.68 13.65 2.52
CA ASN A 399 -18.13 14.98 2.77
C ASN A 399 -16.61 14.82 3.08
N ILE A 400 -15.78 15.44 2.26
CA ILE A 400 -14.32 15.43 2.46
C ILE A 400 -13.91 16.69 3.19
N ILE A 401 -13.22 16.56 4.31
CA ILE A 401 -12.64 17.67 5.07
C ILE A 401 -11.14 17.46 5.18
N GLY A 402 -10.35 18.49 4.90
CA GLY A 402 -8.90 18.45 4.95
C GLY A 402 -8.25 18.94 3.68
N GLU A 403 -7.34 18.15 3.12
CA GLU A 403 -6.60 18.48 1.90
C GLU A 403 -6.96 17.52 0.76
N THR A 404 -6.57 17.91 -0.46
CA THR A 404 -6.74 17.06 -1.66
C THR A 404 -5.94 15.77 -1.50
N THR A 405 -6.55 14.65 -1.86
CA THR A 405 -5.94 13.32 -1.80
C THR A 405 -4.83 13.17 -2.84
N CYS A 406 -4.07 12.07 -2.81
CA CYS A 406 -2.90 11.89 -3.67
C CYS A 406 -3.22 11.78 -5.16
N GLY A 407 -4.37 11.18 -5.52
CA GLY A 407 -4.77 10.98 -6.91
C GLY A 407 -4.27 9.67 -7.51
N LYS A 408 -4.60 8.53 -6.88
CA LYS A 408 -4.23 7.20 -7.38
C LYS A 408 -5.47 6.33 -7.68
N PRO A 409 -6.20 6.58 -8.78
CA PRO A 409 -7.28 5.70 -9.25
C PRO A 409 -6.77 4.39 -9.83
N TYR A 410 -5.62 3.95 -9.43
CA TYR A 410 -4.85 2.86 -10.01
C TYR A 410 -4.47 1.84 -8.96
N GLY A 411 -4.24 0.60 -9.43
CA GLY A 411 -3.73 -0.44 -8.56
C GLY A 411 -2.75 -1.37 -9.26
N PHE A 412 -2.21 -2.27 -8.45
CA PHE A 412 -1.24 -3.26 -8.88
C PHE A 412 -1.44 -4.56 -8.10
N LEU A 413 -0.99 -5.64 -8.70
CA LEU A 413 -0.81 -6.93 -8.05
C LEU A 413 0.69 -7.10 -7.80
N PRO A 414 1.13 -7.13 -6.53
CA PRO A 414 2.54 -7.33 -6.20
C PRO A 414 3.08 -8.59 -6.86
N THR A 415 4.21 -8.50 -7.54
CA THR A 415 4.79 -9.65 -8.23
C THR A 415 6.23 -9.86 -7.79
N ASP A 416 6.50 -11.05 -7.23
CA ASP A 416 7.81 -11.41 -6.72
C ASP A 416 8.67 -12.01 -7.83
N ASN A 417 9.93 -11.58 -7.90
CA ASN A 417 10.96 -12.24 -8.68
C ASN A 417 12.32 -12.05 -8.03
N CYS A 418 13.05 -13.13 -7.81
CA CYS A 418 14.43 -13.12 -7.29
C CYS A 418 14.60 -12.32 -5.98
N GLY A 419 13.63 -12.41 -5.06
CA GLY A 419 13.69 -11.74 -3.75
C GLY A 419 13.31 -10.27 -3.75
N THR A 420 12.89 -9.74 -4.90
CA THR A 420 12.33 -8.40 -5.06
C THR A 420 10.85 -8.50 -5.42
N THR A 421 10.01 -7.75 -4.71
CA THR A 421 8.59 -7.56 -5.05
C THR A 421 8.45 -6.27 -5.83
N TYR A 422 7.88 -6.35 -7.03
CA TYR A 422 7.71 -5.27 -7.97
C TYR A 422 6.26 -4.76 -7.97
N PHE A 423 6.11 -3.44 -8.03
CA PHE A 423 4.83 -2.74 -8.03
C PHE A 423 4.77 -1.78 -9.21
N ALA A 424 4.14 -2.21 -10.28
CA ALA A 424 3.82 -1.37 -11.45
C ALA A 424 2.31 -1.24 -11.57
N ILE A 425 1.82 -0.09 -12.02
CA ILE A 425 0.38 0.12 -12.25
C ILE A 425 -0.13 -0.85 -13.31
N GLN A 426 -1.11 -1.69 -12.97
CA GLN A 426 -1.64 -2.73 -13.86
C GLN A 426 -3.10 -2.49 -14.23
N PHE A 427 -3.85 -1.76 -13.38
CA PHE A 427 -5.25 -1.44 -13.65
C PHE A 427 -5.62 -0.04 -13.13
N SER A 428 -6.70 0.50 -13.69
CA SER A 428 -7.46 1.59 -13.11
C SER A 428 -8.77 1.08 -12.54
N GLY A 429 -9.35 1.80 -11.57
CA GLY A 429 -10.60 1.45 -10.92
C GLY A 429 -11.72 2.42 -11.25
N VAL A 430 -12.94 1.89 -11.47
CA VAL A 430 -14.16 2.72 -11.58
C VAL A 430 -15.24 2.19 -10.63
N ASN A 431 -16.01 3.10 -10.03
CA ASN A 431 -17.08 2.76 -9.11
C ASN A 431 -18.35 2.26 -9.82
N ASN A 432 -19.42 1.97 -9.06
CA ASN A 432 -20.70 1.47 -9.57
C ASN A 432 -21.34 2.35 -10.66
N LYS A 433 -20.98 3.63 -10.73
CA LYS A 433 -21.45 4.59 -11.75
C LYS A 433 -20.48 4.80 -12.90
N GLY A 434 -19.38 4.05 -12.92
CA GLY A 434 -18.32 4.15 -13.92
C GLY A 434 -17.37 5.33 -13.73
N PHE A 435 -17.37 5.99 -12.57
CA PHE A 435 -16.45 7.09 -12.27
C PHE A 435 -15.14 6.56 -11.66
N GLY A 436 -14.00 7.03 -12.18
CA GLY A 436 -12.63 6.70 -11.71
C GLY A 436 -11.62 7.78 -12.08
N ASP A 437 -12.07 8.95 -12.54
CA ASP A 437 -11.19 10.04 -12.98
C ASP A 437 -10.83 10.97 -11.81
N TYR A 438 -9.86 10.55 -11.01
CA TYR A 438 -9.31 11.34 -9.89
C TYR A 438 -7.77 11.28 -9.80
N ALA A 439 -7.10 11.19 -10.95
CA ALA A 439 -5.63 11.13 -11.00
C ALA A 439 -4.92 12.37 -10.43
N ASP A 440 -5.61 13.50 -10.32
CA ASP A 440 -5.12 14.72 -9.66
C ASP A 440 -5.58 14.85 -8.20
N GLY A 441 -6.21 13.83 -7.65
CA GLY A 441 -6.75 13.78 -6.30
C GLY A 441 -8.22 14.17 -6.20
N MET A 442 -8.82 13.84 -5.08
CA MET A 442 -10.18 14.25 -4.72
C MET A 442 -10.11 15.52 -3.89
N ALA A 443 -10.62 16.61 -4.44
CA ALA A 443 -10.67 17.89 -3.73
C ALA A 443 -11.61 17.82 -2.51
N PRO A 444 -11.25 18.44 -1.37
CA PRO A 444 -12.10 18.46 -0.19
C PRO A 444 -13.36 19.34 -0.42
N THR A 445 -14.46 18.94 0.23
CA THR A 445 -15.68 19.75 0.33
C THR A 445 -15.43 20.98 1.21
N CYS A 446 -14.56 20.83 2.21
CA CYS A 446 -14.11 21.89 3.11
C CYS A 446 -12.60 21.77 3.31
N THR A 447 -11.85 22.75 2.81
CA THR A 447 -10.39 22.77 2.94
C THR A 447 -9.99 23.18 4.34
N VAL A 448 -9.22 22.33 5.03
CA VAL A 448 -8.67 22.59 6.37
C VAL A 448 -7.26 22.03 6.38
N ALA A 449 -6.29 22.87 6.68
CA ALA A 449 -4.90 22.42 6.85
C ALA A 449 -4.80 21.49 8.07
N ASP A 450 -3.94 20.48 7.96
CA ASP A 450 -3.72 19.57 9.07
C ASP A 450 -3.05 20.27 10.25
N ASP A 451 -3.63 20.15 11.43
CA ASP A 451 -3.18 20.80 12.65
C ASP A 451 -2.35 19.84 13.51
N PHE A 452 -1.05 20.10 13.55
CA PHE A 452 -0.09 19.31 14.35
C PHE A 452 -0.01 19.70 15.82
N ASN A 453 -0.80 20.67 16.30
CA ASN A 453 -0.81 21.08 17.70
C ASN A 453 -1.85 20.31 18.55
N HIS A 454 -2.77 19.63 17.90
CA HIS A 454 -3.80 18.82 18.56
C HIS A 454 -3.63 17.32 18.26
N ALA A 455 -4.00 16.49 19.23
CA ALA A 455 -4.00 15.04 19.07
C ALA A 455 -5.01 14.60 18.00
N LEU A 456 -4.75 13.43 17.37
CA LEU A 456 -5.74 12.77 16.52
C LEU A 456 -6.90 12.23 17.37
N GLY A 457 -8.10 12.30 16.86
CA GLY A 457 -9.31 11.85 17.55
C GLY A 457 -9.84 12.83 18.56
#